data_a0f252927842496fb51d7084ef1ab773
#
_entry.id   a0f252927842496fb51d7084ef1ab773
#
_cell.length_a   1.000
_cell.length_b   1.000
_cell.length_c   1.000
_cell.angle_alpha   90.00
_cell.angle_beta   90.00
_cell.angle_gamma   90.00
#
_symmetry.space_group_name_H-M   'P 1'
#
loop_
_entity.id
_entity.type
_entity.pdbx_description
1 polymer ?
#
loop_
_entity_poly.entity_id
_entity_poly.type
_entity_poly.pdbx_seq_one_letter_code
_entity_poly.pdbx_strand_id
1 'polypeptide(L)'
;MAAERLFVDTWGWLVLANDRDPAFASVTRIRAAAGRQPGAWVTTDYVLDETITRLFSTAPFAAARRFLQGVFDASGQGLLDIEHVTPERFSRAWHMRLRYRDKLRISFTDLTSFAVMRELGLKHVLTGDAHFEQAGLGFAILPQAPGAT
;
A
#
# COMPACT_ATOMS: atom_id res chain seq x y z
N MET A 1 14.38 12.18 -15.33
CA MET A 1 13.39 12.27 -14.24
C MET A 1 13.30 10.94 -13.54
N ALA A 2 13.40 10.94 -12.22
CA ALA A 2 13.16 9.74 -11.46
C ALA A 2 11.69 9.32 -11.62
N ALA A 3 11.43 8.02 -11.87
CA ALA A 3 10.08 7.51 -11.86
C ALA A 3 9.49 7.69 -10.45
N GLU A 4 8.22 8.03 -10.39
CA GLU A 4 7.56 8.23 -9.10
C GLU A 4 7.41 6.89 -8.37
N ARG A 5 7.75 6.89 -7.09
CA ARG A 5 7.65 5.72 -6.24
C ARG A 5 6.17 5.44 -5.93
N LEU A 6 5.82 4.17 -5.86
CA LEU A 6 4.46 3.70 -5.65
C LEU A 6 4.33 3.09 -4.25
N PHE A 7 3.46 3.66 -3.43
CA PHE A 7 3.08 3.03 -2.18
C PHE A 7 2.02 1.96 -2.43
N VAL A 8 2.21 0.77 -1.88
CA VAL A 8 1.28 -0.36 -2.05
C VAL A 8 0.57 -0.62 -0.72
N ASP A 9 -0.74 -0.40 -0.72
CA ASP A 9 -1.62 -0.69 0.40
C ASP A 9 -2.07 -2.15 0.39
N THR A 10 -2.68 -2.62 1.46
CA THR A 10 -3.18 -3.99 1.61
C THR A 10 -4.02 -4.43 0.41
N TRP A 11 -4.97 -3.60 -0.02
CA TRP A 11 -5.80 -3.90 -1.18
C TRP A 11 -4.94 -4.21 -2.42
N GLY A 12 -3.92 -3.42 -2.67
CA GLY A 12 -3.02 -3.62 -3.81
C GLY A 12 -2.33 -4.97 -3.76
N TRP A 13 -1.80 -5.35 -2.60
CA TRP A 13 -1.18 -6.66 -2.41
C TRP A 13 -2.17 -7.81 -2.62
N LEU A 14 -3.39 -7.68 -2.09
CA LEU A 14 -4.43 -8.71 -2.22
C LEU A 14 -4.85 -8.90 -3.67
N VAL A 15 -4.97 -7.82 -4.45
CA VAL A 15 -5.25 -7.91 -5.89
C VAL A 15 -4.10 -8.60 -6.62
N LEU A 16 -2.86 -8.21 -6.34
CA LEU A 16 -1.68 -8.83 -6.97
C LEU A 16 -1.56 -10.33 -6.65
N ALA A 17 -2.09 -10.76 -5.52
CA ALA A 17 -2.09 -12.17 -5.12
C ALA A 17 -3.22 -13.00 -5.76
N ASN A 18 -4.16 -12.37 -6.47
CA ASN A 18 -5.35 -13.03 -7.00
C ASN A 18 -5.58 -12.66 -8.46
N ASP A 19 -5.12 -13.50 -9.37
CA ASP A 19 -5.24 -13.28 -10.82
C ASP A 19 -6.69 -13.30 -11.33
N ARG A 20 -7.65 -13.71 -10.50
CA ARG A 20 -9.08 -13.70 -10.80
C ARG A 20 -9.76 -12.41 -10.35
N ASP A 21 -9.06 -11.54 -9.65
CA ASP A 21 -9.64 -10.27 -9.22
C ASP A 21 -9.90 -9.37 -10.43
N PRO A 22 -11.09 -8.73 -10.52
CA PRO A 22 -11.39 -7.83 -11.63
C PRO A 22 -10.38 -6.70 -11.83
N ALA A 23 -9.71 -6.27 -10.77
CA ALA A 23 -8.70 -5.21 -10.84
C ALA A 23 -7.29 -5.71 -11.19
N PHE A 24 -7.08 -7.04 -11.28
CA PHE A 24 -5.75 -7.62 -11.43
C PHE A 24 -5.00 -7.08 -12.67
N ALA A 25 -5.66 -7.00 -13.81
CA ALA A 25 -5.04 -6.52 -15.04
C ALA A 25 -4.60 -5.06 -14.91
N SER A 26 -5.45 -4.19 -14.36
CA SER A 26 -5.11 -2.77 -14.12
C SER A 26 -3.96 -2.61 -13.15
N VAL A 27 -4.01 -3.33 -12.03
CA VAL A 27 -2.99 -3.27 -10.99
C VAL A 27 -1.65 -3.79 -11.50
N THR A 28 -1.65 -4.86 -12.27
CA THR A 28 -0.43 -5.42 -12.87
C THR A 28 0.22 -4.42 -13.83
N ARG A 29 -0.58 -3.70 -14.62
CA ARG A 29 -0.06 -2.64 -15.51
C ARG A 29 0.55 -1.49 -14.73
N ILE A 30 -0.09 -1.06 -13.66
CA ILE A 30 0.43 0.00 -12.78
C ILE A 30 1.77 -0.41 -12.17
N ARG A 31 1.86 -1.65 -11.68
CA ARG A 31 3.10 -2.19 -11.13
C ARG A 31 4.22 -2.19 -12.18
N ALA A 32 3.92 -2.64 -13.40
CA ALA A 32 4.90 -2.66 -14.47
C ALA A 32 5.37 -1.25 -14.85
N ALA A 33 4.45 -0.29 -14.88
CA ALA A 33 4.75 1.10 -15.19
C ALA A 33 5.59 1.80 -14.11
N ALA A 34 5.48 1.37 -12.84
CA ALA A 34 6.29 1.90 -11.74
C ALA A 34 7.78 1.56 -11.91
N GLY A 35 8.10 0.53 -12.71
CA GLY A 35 9.47 0.20 -13.05
C GLY A 35 10.16 -0.70 -12.05
N ARG A 36 11.46 -0.87 -12.27
CA ARG A 36 12.30 -1.80 -11.48
C ARG A 36 13.51 -1.11 -10.85
N GLN A 37 13.52 0.21 -10.78
CA GLN A 37 14.58 0.95 -10.10
C GLN A 37 14.53 0.66 -8.59
N PRO A 38 15.65 0.83 -7.87
CA PRO A 38 15.68 0.62 -6.43
C PRO A 38 14.62 1.46 -5.72
N GLY A 39 13.85 0.81 -4.84
CA GLY A 39 12.79 1.48 -4.08
C GLY A 39 11.60 1.94 -4.91
N ALA A 40 11.40 1.37 -6.11
CA ALA A 40 10.24 1.73 -6.96
C ALA A 40 8.92 1.53 -6.22
N TRP A 41 8.86 0.53 -5.36
CA TRP A 41 7.68 0.21 -4.56
C TRP A 41 7.99 0.39 -3.09
N VAL A 42 7.00 0.86 -2.34
CA VAL A 42 7.10 1.08 -0.90
C VAL A 42 5.88 0.51 -0.22
N THR A 43 6.07 -0.12 0.91
CA THR A 43 4.99 -0.53 1.81
C THR A 43 5.46 -0.39 3.25
N THR A 44 4.63 -0.76 4.21
CA THR A 44 5.03 -0.75 5.62
C THR A 44 4.86 -2.12 6.25
N ASP A 45 5.53 -2.33 7.38
CA ASP A 45 5.34 -3.52 8.20
C ASP A 45 3.88 -3.66 8.68
N TYR A 46 3.19 -2.56 8.98
CA TYR A 46 1.78 -2.59 9.37
C TYR A 46 0.87 -3.04 8.24
N VAL A 47 1.12 -2.54 7.01
CA VAL A 47 0.39 -3.02 5.82
C VAL A 47 0.65 -4.50 5.61
N LEU A 48 1.90 -4.95 5.76
CA LEU A 48 2.23 -6.37 5.59
C LEU A 48 1.60 -7.25 6.68
N ASP A 49 1.52 -6.78 7.92
CA ASP A 49 0.81 -7.49 8.99
C ASP A 49 -0.64 -7.80 8.58
N GLU A 50 -1.36 -6.79 8.14
CA GLU A 50 -2.73 -6.95 7.66
C GLU A 50 -2.80 -7.88 6.43
N THR A 51 -1.90 -7.69 5.47
CA THR A 51 -1.85 -8.48 4.24
C THR A 51 -1.58 -9.95 4.52
N ILE A 52 -0.60 -10.25 5.35
CA ILE A 52 -0.25 -11.62 5.74
C ILE A 52 -1.44 -12.31 6.41
N THR A 53 -2.06 -11.64 7.37
CA THR A 53 -3.21 -12.18 8.09
C THR A 53 -4.36 -12.50 7.13
N ARG A 54 -4.67 -11.57 6.24
CA ARG A 54 -5.79 -11.75 5.29
C ARG A 54 -5.50 -12.83 4.25
N LEU A 55 -4.29 -12.88 3.71
CA LEU A 55 -3.93 -13.91 2.71
C LEU A 55 -4.03 -15.31 3.28
N PHE A 56 -3.46 -15.55 4.46
CA PHE A 56 -3.52 -16.88 5.06
C PHE A 56 -4.94 -17.30 5.50
N SER A 57 -5.83 -16.34 5.68
CA SER A 57 -7.24 -16.64 6.00
C SER A 57 -8.13 -16.85 4.78
N THR A 58 -7.73 -16.42 3.60
CA THR A 58 -8.58 -16.42 2.41
C THR A 58 -8.04 -17.22 1.24
N ALA A 59 -6.75 -17.53 1.20
CA ALA A 59 -6.09 -18.27 0.12
C ALA A 59 -5.56 -19.61 0.64
N PRO A 60 -5.33 -20.60 -0.27
CA PRO A 60 -4.62 -21.82 0.11
C PRO A 60 -3.23 -21.47 0.68
N PHE A 61 -2.83 -22.20 1.73
CA PHE A 61 -1.58 -21.94 2.46
C PHE A 61 -0.37 -21.83 1.52
N ALA A 62 -0.21 -22.79 0.61
CA ALA A 62 0.91 -22.81 -0.32
C ALA A 62 0.93 -21.59 -1.26
N ALA A 63 -0.24 -21.14 -1.71
CA ALA A 63 -0.37 -19.97 -2.57
C ALA A 63 -0.02 -18.68 -1.82
N ALA A 64 -0.55 -18.51 -0.61
CA ALA A 64 -0.23 -17.38 0.25
C ALA A 64 1.27 -17.30 0.55
N ARG A 65 1.86 -18.44 0.94
CA ARG A 65 3.29 -18.53 1.22
C ARG A 65 4.14 -18.14 0.01
N ARG A 66 3.80 -18.65 -1.17
CA ARG A 66 4.55 -18.36 -2.40
C ARG A 66 4.49 -16.88 -2.76
N PHE A 67 3.31 -16.30 -2.68
CA PHE A 67 3.13 -14.88 -2.98
C PHE A 67 3.95 -14.00 -2.02
N LEU A 68 3.85 -14.25 -0.72
CA LEU A 68 4.57 -13.47 0.29
C LEU A 68 6.08 -13.66 0.19
N GLN A 69 6.54 -14.86 -0.13
CA GLN A 69 7.96 -15.07 -0.40
C GLN A 69 8.44 -14.20 -1.56
N GLY A 70 7.64 -14.07 -2.62
CA GLY A 70 7.93 -13.15 -3.73
C GLY A 70 8.02 -11.70 -3.30
N VAL A 71 7.15 -11.27 -2.38
CA VAL A 71 7.20 -9.91 -1.81
C VAL A 71 8.50 -9.69 -1.05
N PHE A 72 8.90 -10.63 -0.20
CA PHE A 72 10.15 -10.52 0.57
C PHE A 72 11.38 -10.61 -0.35
N ASP A 73 11.33 -11.43 -1.40
CA ASP A 73 12.40 -11.50 -2.39
C ASP A 73 12.57 -10.16 -3.12
N ALA A 74 11.49 -9.49 -3.46
CA ALA A 74 11.52 -8.15 -4.06
C ALA A 74 12.20 -7.14 -3.13
N SER A 75 11.93 -7.23 -1.82
CA SER A 75 12.62 -6.42 -0.82
C SER A 75 14.11 -6.74 -0.76
N GLY A 76 14.47 -8.01 -0.76
CA GLY A 76 15.88 -8.46 -0.76
C GLY A 76 16.64 -8.00 -2.00
N GLN A 77 15.95 -7.83 -3.13
CA GLN A 77 16.53 -7.32 -4.38
C GLN A 77 16.57 -5.79 -4.48
N GLY A 78 16.03 -5.09 -3.47
CA GLY A 78 16.00 -3.63 -3.44
C GLY A 78 14.89 -2.98 -4.27
N LEU A 79 13.98 -3.76 -4.85
CA LEU A 79 12.84 -3.22 -5.61
C LEU A 79 11.74 -2.67 -4.71
N LEU A 80 11.52 -3.30 -3.57
CA LEU A 80 10.52 -2.93 -2.58
C LEU A 80 11.20 -2.45 -1.31
N ASP A 81 10.88 -1.24 -0.88
CA ASP A 81 11.26 -0.76 0.44
C ASP A 81 10.14 -1.07 1.43
N ILE A 82 10.45 -1.86 2.43
CA ILE A 82 9.54 -2.12 3.56
C ILE A 82 9.91 -1.14 4.67
N GLU A 83 9.10 -0.10 4.80
CA GLU A 83 9.28 0.91 5.84
C GLU A 83 8.68 0.43 7.15
N HIS A 84 9.40 0.61 8.24
CA HIS A 84 8.90 0.25 9.56
C HIS A 84 8.19 1.41 10.22
N VAL A 85 7.08 1.12 10.89
CA VAL A 85 6.38 2.12 11.70
C VAL A 85 7.15 2.29 13.01
N THR A 86 8.06 3.27 12.99
CA THR A 86 8.87 3.64 14.16
C THR A 86 7.99 4.28 15.24
N PRO A 87 8.48 4.43 16.48
CA PRO A 87 7.76 5.17 17.52
C PRO A 87 7.34 6.57 17.10
N GLU A 88 8.17 7.26 16.31
CA GLU A 88 7.87 8.60 15.80
C GLU A 88 6.74 8.56 14.78
N ARG A 89 6.74 7.59 13.87
CA ARG A 89 5.68 7.39 12.87
C ARG A 89 4.37 6.99 13.54
N PHE A 90 4.44 6.13 14.54
CA PHE A 90 3.30 5.74 15.36
C PHE A 90 2.68 6.97 16.05
N SER A 91 3.52 7.80 16.66
CA SER A 91 3.06 9.03 17.32
C SER A 91 2.38 9.99 16.35
N ARG A 92 2.92 10.16 15.14
CA ARG A 92 2.28 10.99 14.10
C ARG A 92 0.92 10.43 13.70
N ALA A 93 0.81 9.12 13.53
CA ALA A 93 -0.45 8.46 13.22
C ALA A 93 -1.47 8.65 14.35
N TRP A 94 -1.04 8.57 15.60
CA TRP A 94 -1.89 8.84 16.76
C TRP A 94 -2.44 10.27 16.73
N HIS A 95 -1.60 11.26 16.46
CA HIS A 95 -2.03 12.65 16.34
C HIS A 95 -3.01 12.86 15.17
N MET A 96 -2.80 12.16 14.06
CA MET A 96 -3.76 12.16 12.94
C MET A 96 -5.10 11.57 13.38
N ARG A 97 -5.11 10.50 14.19
CA ARG A 97 -6.36 9.93 14.72
C ARG A 97 -7.16 10.96 15.48
N LEU A 98 -6.51 11.75 16.29
CA LEU A 98 -7.16 12.80 17.07
C LEU A 98 -7.67 13.94 16.17
N ARG A 99 -7.00 14.21 15.06
CA ARG A 99 -7.39 15.24 14.09
C ARG A 99 -8.60 14.83 13.27
N TYR A 100 -8.67 13.57 12.82
CA TYR A 100 -9.77 13.05 12.00
C TYR A 100 -10.91 12.52 12.86
N ARG A 101 -11.52 13.40 13.65
CA ARG A 101 -12.61 13.06 14.57
C ARG A 101 -13.86 12.54 13.88
N ASP A 102 -14.13 13.04 12.69
CA ASP A 102 -15.30 12.74 11.87
C ASP A 102 -15.09 11.56 10.91
N LYS A 103 -13.87 11.02 10.84
CA LYS A 103 -13.49 9.96 9.91
C LYS A 103 -13.11 8.68 10.65
N LEU A 104 -14.05 8.17 11.44
CA LEU A 104 -13.79 7.05 12.37
C LEU A 104 -13.52 5.72 11.67
N ARG A 105 -13.89 5.58 10.38
CA ARG A 105 -13.65 4.35 9.61
C ARG A 105 -12.23 4.25 9.06
N ILE A 106 -11.48 5.35 9.04
CA ILE A 106 -10.07 5.30 8.68
C ILE A 106 -9.35 4.47 9.75
N SER A 107 -8.73 3.37 9.33
CA SER A 107 -8.04 2.49 10.27
C SER A 107 -6.74 3.11 10.76
N PHE A 108 -6.22 2.62 11.89
CA PHE A 108 -4.91 3.07 12.37
C PHE A 108 -3.79 2.69 11.39
N THR A 109 -3.89 1.54 10.73
CA THR A 109 -2.96 1.16 9.66
C THR A 109 -2.96 2.20 8.55
N ASP A 110 -4.14 2.68 8.10
CA ASP A 110 -4.22 3.76 7.11
C ASP A 110 -3.49 5.01 7.59
N LEU A 111 -3.70 5.39 8.84
CA LEU A 111 -3.04 6.58 9.40
C LEU A 111 -1.51 6.42 9.45
N THR A 112 -1.01 5.23 9.77
CA THR A 112 0.44 4.97 9.70
C THR A 112 0.95 5.06 8.26
N SER A 113 0.17 4.59 7.29
CA SER A 113 0.51 4.72 5.87
C SER A 113 0.56 6.19 5.44
N PHE A 114 -0.41 7.01 5.86
CA PHE A 114 -0.42 8.46 5.57
C PHE A 114 0.82 9.14 6.16
N ALA A 115 1.19 8.80 7.37
CA ALA A 115 2.37 9.37 8.02
C ALA A 115 3.66 9.05 7.26
N VAL A 116 3.82 7.78 6.84
CA VAL A 116 4.98 7.34 6.06
C VAL A 116 5.01 7.98 4.68
N MET A 117 3.88 8.00 3.97
CA MET A 117 3.81 8.61 2.65
C MET A 117 4.17 10.09 2.69
N ARG A 118 3.67 10.83 3.67
CA ARG A 118 4.02 12.26 3.81
C ARG A 118 5.49 12.47 4.14
N GLU A 119 6.03 11.69 5.06
CA GLU A 119 7.44 11.78 5.43
C GLU A 119 8.37 11.55 4.24
N LEU A 120 8.04 10.55 3.38
CA LEU A 120 8.85 10.18 2.23
C LEU A 120 8.52 10.98 0.96
N GLY A 121 7.54 11.86 1.02
CA GLY A 121 7.09 12.62 -0.15
C GLY A 121 6.42 11.76 -1.22
N LEU A 122 5.81 10.63 -0.84
CA LEU A 122 5.11 9.75 -1.77
C LEU A 122 3.72 10.28 -2.06
N LYS A 123 3.37 10.30 -3.34
CA LYS A 123 2.08 10.80 -3.79
C LYS A 123 1.15 9.69 -4.28
N HIS A 124 1.69 8.69 -4.96
CA HIS A 124 0.92 7.65 -5.61
C HIS A 124 0.75 6.45 -4.69
N VAL A 125 -0.49 5.99 -4.56
CA VAL A 125 -0.83 4.82 -3.75
C VAL A 125 -1.70 3.83 -4.52
N LEU A 126 -1.32 2.56 -4.49
CA LEU A 126 -2.08 1.46 -5.06
C LEU A 126 -3.07 0.97 -3.99
N THR A 127 -4.30 1.42 -4.08
CA THR A 127 -5.37 1.09 -3.13
C THR A 127 -6.75 1.17 -3.77
N GLY A 128 -7.69 0.37 -3.27
CA GLY A 128 -9.11 0.50 -3.56
C GLY A 128 -9.87 1.26 -2.47
N ASP A 129 -9.15 1.79 -1.48
CA ASP A 129 -9.75 2.39 -0.29
C ASP A 129 -9.90 3.90 -0.46
N ALA A 130 -11.15 4.37 -0.39
CA ALA A 130 -11.46 5.80 -0.46
C ALA A 130 -10.88 6.62 0.70
N HIS A 131 -10.42 5.98 1.78
CA HIS A 131 -9.85 6.68 2.92
C HIS A 131 -8.62 7.53 2.56
N PHE A 132 -7.83 7.09 1.58
CA PHE A 132 -6.67 7.86 1.10
C PHE A 132 -7.10 9.17 0.44
N GLU A 133 -8.24 9.19 -0.24
CA GLU A 133 -8.81 10.41 -0.81
C GLU A 133 -9.47 11.27 0.26
N GLN A 134 -10.24 10.64 1.16
CA GLN A 134 -10.96 11.32 2.23
C GLN A 134 -10.04 12.03 3.23
N ALA A 135 -8.79 11.58 3.34
CA ALA A 135 -7.81 12.22 4.21
C ALA A 135 -7.47 13.65 3.77
N GLY A 136 -7.69 14.00 2.50
CA GLY A 136 -7.44 15.33 1.98
C GLY A 136 -5.96 15.71 1.95
N LEU A 137 -5.05 14.73 1.86
CA LEU A 137 -3.60 14.95 1.90
C LEU A 137 -2.98 14.99 0.50
N GLY A 138 -3.79 14.97 -0.55
CA GLY A 138 -3.32 15.08 -1.92
C GLY A 138 -2.76 13.79 -2.53
N PHE A 139 -3.08 12.62 -1.96
CA PHE A 139 -2.64 11.34 -2.53
C PHE A 139 -3.38 11.04 -3.83
N ALA A 140 -2.63 10.54 -4.82
CA ALA A 140 -3.18 10.07 -6.08
C ALA A 140 -3.45 8.57 -5.99
N ILE A 141 -4.72 8.20 -5.99
CA ILE A 141 -5.18 6.81 -5.85
C ILE A 141 -5.12 6.11 -7.20
N LEU A 142 -4.51 4.93 -7.23
CA LEU A 142 -4.42 4.07 -8.40
C LEU A 142 -4.99 2.68 -8.07
N PRO A 143 -5.68 2.02 -8.99
CA PRO A 143 -6.16 2.58 -10.27
C PRO A 143 -7.22 3.64 -10.06
N GLN A 144 -7.31 4.58 -11.01
CA GLN A 144 -8.36 5.59 -10.96
C GLN A 144 -9.72 4.94 -11.16
N ALA A 145 -10.73 5.46 -10.45
CA ALA A 145 -12.10 4.99 -10.62
C ALA A 145 -12.58 5.22 -12.06
N PRO A 146 -13.37 4.29 -12.66
CA PRO A 146 -13.94 4.49 -13.99
C PRO A 146 -14.72 5.81 -14.05
N GLY A 147 -14.43 6.64 -15.06
CA GLY A 147 -15.08 7.93 -15.25
C GLY A 147 -14.47 9.09 -14.46
N ALA A 148 -13.43 8.86 -13.66
CA ALA A 148 -12.66 9.94 -13.05
C ALA A 148 -11.75 10.57 -14.11
N THR A 149 -12.03 11.79 -14.49
CA THR A 149 -11.23 12.59 -15.43
C THR A 149 -10.50 13.71 -14.69
#